data_60035a109143b8fe35b6651a1dbb9437
#
_entry.id   60035a109143b8fe35b6651a1dbb9437
#
_cell.length_a   1.000
_cell.length_b   1.000
_cell.length_c   1.000
_cell.angle_alpha   90.00
_cell.angle_beta   90.00
_cell.angle_gamma   90.00
#
_symmetry.space_group_name_H-M   'P 1'
#
loop_
_entity.id
_entity.type
_entity.pdbx_description
1 polymer ?
#
loop_
_entity_poly.entity_id
_entity_poly.type
_entity_poly.pdbx_seq_one_letter_code
_entity_poly.pdbx_strand_id
1 'polypeptide(L)'
;MTLILKRSALAKDFITGGQETVGVRVPDHTLALAFLNEFKKIGGKGVAAPSANRFGHVSPTTSQAVVEELSQYLDGDDLILDGGPSQVGVESTIIDCTSDAPRILRPGAITVEMIEAVTGVKVVNRDDVIRVSGSLEDHYAPSAVVVLVGYPRPGD
;
A
#
# COMPACT_ATOMS: atom_id res chain seq x y z
N MET A 1 5.51 -4.57 0.77
CA MET A 1 6.10 -3.42 1.50
C MET A 1 6.33 -2.27 0.55
N THR A 2 6.21 -1.03 1.02
CA THR A 2 6.51 0.19 0.26
C THR A 2 7.66 0.93 0.93
N LEU A 3 8.65 1.33 0.15
CA LEU A 3 9.78 2.14 0.61
C LEU A 3 9.56 3.60 0.22
N ILE A 4 9.61 4.50 1.18
CA ILE A 4 9.66 5.93 0.91
C ILE A 4 11.14 6.32 0.78
N LEU A 5 11.48 6.87 -0.38
CA LEU A 5 12.84 7.24 -0.76
C LEU A 5 12.87 8.71 -1.16
N LYS A 6 14.04 9.35 -1.08
CA LYS A 6 14.26 10.66 -1.71
C LYS A 6 14.06 10.54 -3.22
N ARG A 7 13.25 11.42 -3.79
CA ARG A 7 12.96 11.36 -5.22
C ARG A 7 14.18 11.76 -6.06
N SER A 8 14.31 11.15 -7.21
CA SER A 8 15.22 11.64 -8.26
C SER A 8 14.49 12.62 -9.19
N ALA A 9 15.23 13.27 -10.07
CA ALA A 9 14.66 14.15 -11.10
C ALA A 9 13.70 13.46 -12.09
N LEU A 10 13.67 12.12 -12.09
CA LEU A 10 12.73 11.33 -12.90
C LEU A 10 11.33 11.27 -12.28
N ALA A 11 11.23 11.31 -10.94
CA ALA A 11 9.95 11.34 -10.23
C ALA A 11 9.44 12.79 -10.16
N LYS A 12 8.64 13.17 -11.15
CA LYS A 12 8.09 14.52 -11.28
C LYS A 12 6.98 14.78 -10.26
N ASP A 13 6.63 16.05 -10.04
CA ASP A 13 5.64 16.49 -9.07
C ASP A 13 4.27 15.80 -9.22
N PHE A 14 3.84 15.53 -10.44
CA PHE A 14 2.59 14.83 -10.70
C PHE A 14 2.61 13.34 -10.24
N ILE A 15 3.81 12.74 -10.05
CA ILE A 15 3.95 11.39 -9.49
C ILE A 15 3.98 11.46 -7.95
N THR A 16 4.63 12.48 -7.39
CA THR A 16 4.91 12.57 -5.95
C THR A 16 3.93 13.48 -5.20
N GLY A 17 3.01 14.14 -5.92
CA GLY A 17 2.14 15.15 -5.32
C GLY A 17 2.91 16.36 -4.79
N GLY A 18 4.06 16.68 -5.42
CA GLY A 18 4.93 17.79 -5.02
C GLY A 18 5.85 17.48 -3.83
N GLN A 19 5.84 16.25 -3.31
CA GLN A 19 6.72 15.86 -2.20
C GLN A 19 8.15 15.58 -2.70
N GLU A 20 9.15 15.82 -1.84
CA GLU A 20 10.57 15.50 -2.12
C GLU A 20 10.87 14.00 -1.95
N THR A 21 9.84 13.20 -1.74
CA THR A 21 9.91 11.76 -1.56
C THR A 21 9.03 11.03 -2.56
N VAL A 22 9.33 9.76 -2.80
CA VAL A 22 8.54 8.87 -3.64
C VAL A 22 8.36 7.51 -2.98
N GLY A 23 7.14 6.98 -2.99
CA GLY A 23 6.85 5.62 -2.56
C GLY A 23 7.13 4.62 -3.68
N VAL A 24 8.03 3.68 -3.44
CA VAL A 24 8.41 2.65 -4.42
C VAL A 24 8.05 1.27 -3.88
N ARG A 25 7.46 0.44 -4.74
CA ARG A 25 7.10 -0.94 -4.42
C ARG A 25 7.57 -1.89 -5.51
N VAL A 26 8.11 -3.03 -5.12
CA VAL A 26 8.33 -4.19 -5.97
C VAL A 26 7.40 -5.30 -5.46
N PRO A 27 6.41 -5.72 -6.23
CA PRO A 27 5.53 -6.81 -5.83
C PRO A 27 6.27 -8.17 -5.91
N ASP A 28 5.76 -9.16 -5.18
CA ASP A 28 6.18 -10.56 -5.24
C ASP A 28 5.14 -11.46 -5.94
N HIS A 29 4.02 -10.88 -6.34
CA HIS A 29 2.93 -11.60 -7.00
C HIS A 29 3.25 -11.92 -8.46
N THR A 30 3.13 -13.18 -8.86
CA THR A 30 3.53 -13.70 -10.19
C THR A 30 2.87 -12.95 -11.34
N LEU A 31 1.55 -12.74 -11.29
CA LEU A 31 0.83 -12.02 -12.35
C LEU A 31 1.24 -10.54 -12.43
N ALA A 32 1.43 -9.88 -11.28
CA ALA A 32 1.90 -8.49 -11.25
C ALA A 32 3.31 -8.36 -11.84
N LEU A 33 4.22 -9.30 -11.53
CA LEU A 33 5.55 -9.33 -12.11
C LEU A 33 5.52 -9.61 -13.61
N ALA A 34 4.66 -10.53 -14.08
CA ALA A 34 4.48 -10.79 -15.51
C ALA A 34 3.99 -9.52 -16.24
N PHE A 35 2.97 -8.86 -15.73
CA PHE A 35 2.48 -7.58 -16.27
C PHE A 35 3.60 -6.52 -16.33
N LEU A 36 4.35 -6.31 -15.24
CA LEU A 36 5.44 -5.33 -15.21
C LEU A 36 6.57 -5.69 -16.17
N ASN A 37 6.86 -6.97 -16.38
CA ASN A 37 7.86 -7.42 -17.35
C ASN A 37 7.42 -7.13 -18.80
N GLU A 38 6.16 -7.38 -19.15
CA GLU A 38 5.64 -7.01 -20.48
C GLU A 38 5.62 -5.49 -20.66
N PHE A 39 5.16 -4.75 -19.65
CA PHE A 39 5.17 -3.28 -19.68
C PHE A 39 6.60 -2.71 -19.90
N LYS A 40 7.60 -3.30 -19.25
CA LYS A 40 9.01 -2.93 -19.45
C LYS A 40 9.48 -3.16 -20.89
N LYS A 41 9.07 -4.24 -21.57
CA LYS A 41 9.46 -4.55 -22.95
C LYS A 41 9.02 -3.47 -23.95
N ILE A 42 7.89 -2.83 -23.68
CA ILE A 42 7.36 -1.72 -24.51
C ILE A 42 7.86 -0.33 -24.05
N GLY A 43 8.86 -0.28 -23.15
CA GLY A 43 9.48 0.97 -22.69
C GLY A 43 8.89 1.56 -21.41
N GLY A 44 7.92 0.90 -20.78
CA GLY A 44 7.35 1.31 -19.51
C GLY A 44 8.36 1.24 -18.36
N LYS A 45 8.28 2.17 -17.42
CA LYS A 45 9.25 2.29 -16.31
C LYS A 45 8.64 2.03 -14.94
N GLY A 46 7.37 2.27 -14.79
CA GLY A 46 6.62 2.07 -13.54
C GLY A 46 5.16 2.39 -13.73
N VAL A 47 4.32 1.88 -12.84
CA VAL A 47 2.88 2.14 -12.80
C VAL A 47 2.50 2.75 -11.48
N ALA A 48 1.55 3.68 -11.47
CA ALA A 48 0.90 4.14 -10.25
C ALA A 48 -0.10 3.07 -9.82
N ALA A 49 -0.06 2.68 -8.55
CA ALA A 49 -0.88 1.59 -8.03
C ALA A 49 -1.54 1.99 -6.71
N PRO A 50 -2.61 2.81 -6.74
CA PRO A 50 -3.47 3.02 -5.58
C PRO A 50 -4.24 1.73 -5.27
N SER A 51 -4.90 1.68 -4.11
CA SER A 51 -5.86 0.63 -3.80
C SER A 51 -7.09 0.73 -4.73
N ALA A 52 -7.63 -0.43 -5.15
CA ALA A 52 -8.74 -0.51 -6.09
C ALA A 52 -10.11 -0.37 -5.39
N ASN A 53 -10.29 0.71 -4.61
CA ASN A 53 -11.52 1.06 -3.90
C ASN A 53 -11.83 2.55 -4.05
N ARG A 54 -13.07 2.93 -3.79
CA ARG A 54 -13.44 4.35 -3.66
C ARG A 54 -12.82 4.93 -2.38
N PHE A 55 -12.60 6.24 -2.39
CA PHE A 55 -12.05 6.95 -1.24
C PHE A 55 -12.88 6.67 0.04
N GLY A 56 -12.20 6.35 1.14
CA GLY A 56 -12.80 6.02 2.43
C GLY A 56 -13.33 4.58 2.56
N HIS A 57 -13.45 3.84 1.46
CA HIS A 57 -13.92 2.45 1.46
C HIS A 57 -12.81 1.45 1.78
N VAL A 58 -13.21 0.24 2.15
CA VAL A 58 -12.29 -0.86 2.43
C VAL A 58 -11.64 -1.34 1.13
N SER A 59 -10.33 -1.60 1.16
CA SER A 59 -9.61 -2.14 0.00
C SER A 59 -10.08 -3.56 -0.33
N PRO A 60 -10.43 -3.85 -1.60
CA PRO A 60 -10.87 -5.18 -2.01
C PRO A 60 -9.72 -6.19 -1.95
N THR A 61 -10.05 -7.43 -1.64
CA THR A 61 -9.09 -8.55 -1.54
C THR A 61 -9.28 -9.59 -2.63
N THR A 62 -10.28 -9.42 -3.51
CA THR A 62 -10.57 -10.29 -4.66
C THR A 62 -10.92 -9.45 -5.88
N SER A 63 -10.75 -10.01 -7.07
CA SER A 63 -11.21 -9.39 -8.33
C SER A 63 -12.71 -9.14 -8.33
N GLN A 64 -13.50 -10.05 -7.78
CA GLN A 64 -14.94 -9.89 -7.64
C GLN A 64 -15.31 -8.66 -6.80
N ALA A 65 -14.63 -8.44 -5.67
CA ALA A 65 -14.85 -7.26 -4.84
C ALA A 65 -14.45 -5.96 -5.56
N VAL A 66 -13.44 -5.99 -6.44
CA VAL A 66 -13.09 -4.85 -7.31
C VAL A 66 -14.23 -4.55 -8.29
N VAL A 67 -14.81 -5.59 -8.92
CA VAL A 67 -15.97 -5.43 -9.81
C VAL A 67 -17.15 -4.80 -9.07
N GLU A 68 -17.49 -5.31 -7.89
CA GLU A 68 -18.60 -4.79 -7.07
C GLU A 68 -18.38 -3.32 -6.65
N GLU A 69 -17.14 -2.96 -6.33
CA GLU A 69 -16.79 -1.62 -5.85
C GLU A 69 -16.70 -0.60 -7.00
N LEU A 70 -16.14 -0.97 -8.15
CA LEU A 70 -15.71 -0.04 -9.18
C LEU A 70 -16.44 -0.16 -10.52
N SER A 71 -17.25 -1.20 -10.79
CA SER A 71 -17.81 -1.47 -12.13
C SER A 71 -18.54 -0.28 -12.76
N GLN A 72 -19.20 0.53 -11.97
CA GLN A 72 -19.91 1.73 -12.47
C GLN A 72 -18.97 2.89 -12.87
N TYR A 73 -17.68 2.79 -12.57
CA TYR A 73 -16.64 3.80 -12.87
C TYR A 73 -15.65 3.30 -13.93
N LEU A 74 -15.73 2.03 -14.31
CA LEU A 74 -14.87 1.42 -15.32
C LEU A 74 -15.52 1.49 -16.68
N ASP A 75 -14.73 1.61 -17.74
CA ASP A 75 -15.19 1.60 -19.12
C ASP A 75 -14.59 0.42 -19.92
N GLY A 76 -14.80 0.41 -21.23
CA GLY A 76 -14.38 -0.71 -22.08
C GLY A 76 -12.87 -0.88 -22.24
N ASP A 77 -12.08 0.13 -21.86
CA ASP A 77 -10.62 0.10 -21.93
C ASP A 77 -9.97 -0.32 -20.59
N ASP A 78 -10.77 -0.36 -19.52
CA ASP A 78 -10.31 -0.79 -18.20
C ASP A 78 -10.30 -2.31 -18.07
N LEU A 79 -9.23 -2.86 -17.48
CA LEU A 79 -9.07 -4.30 -17.30
C LEU A 79 -8.85 -4.66 -15.84
N ILE A 80 -9.52 -5.70 -15.37
CA ILE A 80 -9.29 -6.32 -14.08
C ILE A 80 -8.50 -7.61 -14.29
N LEU A 81 -7.25 -7.66 -13.84
CA LEU A 81 -6.44 -8.87 -13.88
C LEU A 81 -6.70 -9.68 -12.62
N ASP A 82 -7.33 -10.84 -12.78
CA ASP A 82 -7.57 -11.74 -11.66
C ASP A 82 -6.34 -12.58 -11.33
N GLY A 83 -5.69 -12.23 -10.24
CA GLY A 83 -4.56 -12.97 -9.68
C GLY A 83 -4.94 -13.87 -8.50
N GLY A 84 -6.23 -14.06 -8.25
CA GLY A 84 -6.75 -14.74 -7.06
C GLY A 84 -6.85 -13.80 -5.84
N PRO A 85 -7.30 -14.32 -4.70
CA PRO A 85 -7.47 -13.52 -3.48
C PRO A 85 -6.14 -13.06 -2.89
N SER A 86 -6.16 -11.90 -2.25
CA SER A 86 -5.01 -11.37 -1.51
C SER A 86 -4.63 -12.32 -0.37
N GLN A 87 -3.37 -12.74 -0.31
CA GLN A 87 -2.90 -13.71 0.69
C GLN A 87 -2.94 -13.17 2.13
N VAL A 88 -2.75 -11.86 2.30
CA VAL A 88 -2.63 -11.22 3.62
C VAL A 88 -3.91 -10.46 4.00
N GLY A 89 -4.57 -9.80 3.07
CA GLY A 89 -5.84 -9.09 3.30
C GLY A 89 -5.75 -7.81 4.14
N VAL A 90 -4.53 -7.35 4.47
CA VAL A 90 -4.29 -6.06 5.12
C VAL A 90 -3.34 -5.22 4.28
N GLU A 91 -3.34 -3.91 4.52
CA GLU A 91 -2.47 -2.97 3.81
C GLU A 91 -0.99 -3.27 4.02
N SER A 92 -0.18 -2.98 3.00
CA SER A 92 1.26 -3.22 3.06
C SER A 92 1.96 -2.28 4.03
N THR A 93 2.99 -2.79 4.72
CA THR A 93 3.91 -1.98 5.52
C THR A 93 4.52 -0.88 4.66
N ILE A 94 4.54 0.36 5.18
CA ILE A 94 5.26 1.49 4.59
C ILE A 94 6.39 1.87 5.52
N ILE A 95 7.60 1.92 4.97
CA ILE A 95 8.80 2.28 5.69
C ILE A 95 9.48 3.49 5.04
N ASP A 96 9.82 4.48 5.85
CA ASP A 96 10.63 5.62 5.44
C ASP A 96 12.11 5.28 5.53
N CYS A 97 12.79 5.41 4.41
CA CYS A 97 14.23 5.19 4.26
C CYS A 97 14.96 6.49 3.83
N THR A 98 14.42 7.66 4.13
CA THR A 98 15.00 8.95 3.74
C THR A 98 16.06 9.46 4.69
N SER A 99 16.18 8.86 5.88
CA SER A 99 17.14 9.15 6.94
C SER A 99 18.06 7.95 7.22
N ASP A 100 19.02 8.13 8.11
CA ASP A 100 20.03 7.11 8.46
C ASP A 100 19.41 5.86 9.12
N ALA A 101 18.30 6.02 9.82
CA ALA A 101 17.55 4.91 10.40
C ALA A 101 16.16 4.81 9.76
N PRO A 102 15.78 3.61 9.28
CA PRO A 102 14.44 3.38 8.73
C PRO A 102 13.38 3.49 9.82
N ARG A 103 12.17 3.95 9.45
CA ARG A 103 11.02 4.04 10.38
C ARG A 103 9.72 3.58 9.72
N ILE A 104 8.86 2.94 10.51
CA ILE A 104 7.53 2.54 10.04
C ILE A 104 6.61 3.76 10.00
N LEU A 105 6.01 4.01 8.83
CA LEU A 105 4.95 5.00 8.64
C LEU A 105 3.56 4.38 8.66
N ARG A 106 3.46 3.13 8.24
CA ARG A 106 2.22 2.35 8.31
C ARG A 106 2.57 0.89 8.61
N PRO A 107 2.04 0.30 9.69
CA PRO A 107 2.23 -1.11 9.97
C PRO A 107 1.49 -1.98 8.94
N GLY A 108 1.97 -3.19 8.71
CA GLY A 108 1.39 -4.21 7.85
C GLY A 108 1.99 -5.58 8.18
N ALA A 109 1.85 -6.55 7.28
CA ALA A 109 2.34 -7.92 7.52
C ALA A 109 3.86 -8.05 7.66
N ILE A 110 4.63 -7.12 7.08
CA ILE A 110 6.08 -7.07 7.31
C ILE A 110 6.34 -6.28 8.58
N THR A 111 6.84 -6.98 9.62
CA THR A 111 7.06 -6.40 10.95
C THR A 111 8.43 -5.73 11.08
N VAL A 112 8.62 -4.97 12.16
CA VAL A 112 9.91 -4.37 12.51
C VAL A 112 10.99 -5.44 12.64
N GLU A 113 10.69 -6.53 13.34
CA GLU A 113 11.63 -7.63 13.59
C GLU A 113 12.08 -8.28 12.28
N MET A 114 11.16 -8.47 11.32
CA MET A 114 11.48 -9.00 9.99
C MET A 114 12.43 -8.07 9.22
N ILE A 115 12.22 -6.75 9.31
CA ILE A 115 13.05 -5.75 8.65
C ILE A 115 14.45 -5.74 9.29
N GLU A 116 14.52 -5.67 10.60
CA GLU A 116 15.79 -5.70 11.35
C GLU A 116 16.57 -6.98 11.11
N ALA A 117 15.91 -8.13 11.07
CA ALA A 117 16.55 -9.43 10.81
C ALA A 117 17.22 -9.50 9.43
N VAL A 118 16.62 -8.87 8.40
CA VAL A 118 17.16 -8.88 7.03
C VAL A 118 18.23 -7.81 6.82
N THR A 119 18.02 -6.62 7.40
CA THR A 119 18.87 -5.45 7.12
C THR A 119 20.01 -5.26 8.13
N GLY A 120 19.87 -5.82 9.33
CA GLY A 120 20.76 -5.54 10.47
C GLY A 120 20.63 -4.11 11.01
N VAL A 121 19.71 -3.31 10.51
CA VAL A 121 19.53 -1.90 10.88
C VAL A 121 18.33 -1.78 11.81
N LYS A 122 18.51 -1.07 12.94
CA LYS A 122 17.42 -0.79 13.88
C LYS A 122 16.38 0.14 13.27
N VAL A 123 15.11 -0.25 13.37
CA VAL A 123 13.96 0.55 12.98
C VAL A 123 13.55 1.43 14.15
N VAL A 124 13.36 2.72 13.90
CA VAL A 124 12.96 3.68 14.93
C VAL A 124 11.52 4.13 14.75
N ASN A 125 10.81 4.31 15.86
CA ASN A 125 9.52 4.97 15.87
C ASN A 125 9.75 6.46 16.10
N ARG A 126 9.24 7.31 15.20
CA ARG A 126 9.23 8.76 15.35
C ARG A 126 7.84 9.31 15.05
N ASP A 127 7.49 10.38 15.75
CA ASP A 127 6.16 11.02 15.66
C ASP A 127 6.03 12.04 14.51
N ASP A 128 7.03 12.18 13.64
CA ASP A 128 7.03 13.17 12.55
C ASP A 128 6.25 12.65 11.33
N VAL A 129 5.36 13.48 10.81
CA VAL A 129 4.34 13.10 9.83
C VAL A 129 4.84 13.23 8.39
N ILE A 130 5.24 12.13 7.77
CA ILE A 130 5.23 12.00 6.31
C ILE A 130 3.82 11.53 5.90
N ARG A 131 3.17 12.24 4.97
CA ARG A 131 1.86 11.82 4.45
C ARG A 131 1.99 10.56 3.61
N VAL A 132 1.31 9.50 4.03
CA VAL A 132 1.22 8.23 3.30
C VAL A 132 -0.24 7.83 3.15
N SER A 133 -0.55 7.04 2.12
CA SER A 133 -1.90 6.49 1.95
C SER A 133 -2.28 5.63 3.15
N GLY A 134 -3.50 5.80 3.66
CA GLY A 134 -3.99 5.05 4.82
C GLY A 134 -3.62 5.64 6.18
N SER A 135 -3.10 6.89 6.25
CA SER A 135 -2.80 7.59 7.50
C SER A 135 -3.90 8.56 7.96
N LEU A 136 -5.02 8.62 7.25
CA LEU A 136 -6.16 9.46 7.64
C LEU A 136 -7.03 8.74 8.68
N GLU A 137 -7.59 9.48 9.64
CA GLU A 137 -8.45 8.95 10.71
C GLU A 137 -9.69 8.23 10.18
N ASP A 138 -10.28 8.70 9.08
CA ASP A 138 -11.47 8.13 8.43
C ASP A 138 -11.13 7.07 7.36
N HIS A 139 -9.95 6.48 7.39
CA HIS A 139 -9.58 5.41 6.47
C HIS A 139 -10.19 4.08 6.93
N TYR A 140 -10.73 3.29 5.99
CA TYR A 140 -11.46 2.04 6.27
C TYR A 140 -12.75 2.23 7.10
N ALA A 141 -13.56 3.21 6.75
CA ALA A 141 -14.85 3.45 7.40
C ALA A 141 -15.99 2.64 6.75
N PRO A 142 -16.12 1.32 7.03
CA PRO A 142 -17.25 0.53 6.54
C PRO A 142 -18.54 1.00 7.22
N SER A 143 -19.67 0.86 6.54
CA SER A 143 -20.99 1.08 7.15
C SER A 143 -21.35 0.02 8.20
N ALA A 144 -20.59 -1.06 8.27
CA ALA A 144 -20.74 -2.15 9.24
C ALA A 144 -20.17 -1.76 10.61
N VAL A 145 -20.88 -2.12 11.67
CA VAL A 145 -20.40 -1.97 13.06
C VAL A 145 -19.51 -3.16 13.40
N VAL A 146 -18.25 -2.89 13.75
CA VAL A 146 -17.31 -3.92 14.22
C VAL A 146 -17.45 -4.08 15.71
N VAL A 147 -17.76 -5.30 16.16
CA VAL A 147 -17.84 -5.65 17.59
C VAL A 147 -16.72 -6.64 17.91
N LEU A 148 -15.84 -6.27 18.84
CA LEU A 148 -14.83 -7.17 19.38
C LEU A 148 -15.47 -8.08 20.41
N VAL A 149 -15.54 -9.39 20.13
CA VAL A 149 -16.09 -10.40 21.01
C VAL A 149 -14.94 -11.09 21.76
N GLY A 150 -15.04 -11.19 23.07
CA GLY A 150 -14.08 -11.93 23.92
C GLY A 150 -12.94 -11.10 24.51
N TYR A 151 -12.93 -9.80 24.35
CA TYR A 151 -12.03 -8.93 25.12
C TYR A 151 -12.75 -8.41 26.37
N PRO A 152 -12.20 -8.60 27.60
CA PRO A 152 -12.74 -7.98 28.81
C PRO A 152 -12.71 -6.47 28.63
N ARG A 153 -13.81 -5.79 28.99
CA ARG A 153 -13.83 -4.33 29.02
C ARG A 153 -13.03 -3.84 30.22
N PRO A 154 -12.40 -2.67 30.15
CA PRO A 154 -11.81 -2.06 31.33
C PRO A 154 -12.91 -1.89 32.40
N GLY A 155 -12.84 -2.67 33.49
CA GLY A 155 -13.81 -2.66 34.61
C GLY A 155 -14.71 -3.90 34.73
N ASP A 156 -14.59 -4.91 33.87
CA ASP A 156 -15.21 -6.25 34.09
C ASP A 156 -14.39 -7.10 35.06
#